data_8db6d6d4a1e83af35b98bc94dd2d8b5a
#
_entry.id   8db6d6d4a1e83af35b98bc94dd2d8b5a
#
_cell.length_a   1.000
_cell.length_b   1.000
_cell.length_c   1.000
_cell.angle_alpha   90.00
_cell.angle_beta   90.00
_cell.angle_gamma   90.00
#
_symmetry.space_group_name_H-M   'P 1'
#
loop_
_entity.id
_entity.type
_entity.pdbx_description
1 polymer ?
#
loop_
_entity_poly.entity_id
_entity_poly.type
_entity_poly.pdbx_seq_one_letter_code
_entity_poly.pdbx_strand_id
1 'polypeptide(L)'
;MTMENMDTREILKLLYQSLRALKVPSLSRELVRRIYEFKLIALNGEAPRLFACIACGRKDELFYFHPQKAGILCEACYEKEPYNGRGAYHISGSTTYILQRIVASPVKTLYTFSVSEHVMQELNLVVKDYFEKHIDKKFQSAQMLDDLLLF
;
A
#
# COMPACT_ATOMS: atom_id res chain seq x y z
N MET A 1 -13.23 -16.42 7.74
CA MET A 1 -13.11 -15.06 8.26
C MET A 1 -11.70 -14.56 8.07
N THR A 2 -11.54 -13.40 7.48
CA THR A 2 -10.21 -12.89 7.15
C THR A 2 -9.30 -12.72 8.37
N MET A 3 -9.86 -12.30 9.48
CA MET A 3 -9.08 -12.10 10.71
C MET A 3 -8.49 -13.39 11.25
N GLU A 4 -9.09 -14.51 10.96
CA GLU A 4 -8.59 -15.80 11.39
C GLU A 4 -7.32 -16.20 10.66
N ASN A 5 -7.12 -15.68 9.45
CA ASN A 5 -5.97 -15.99 8.64
C ASN A 5 -4.80 -15.03 8.88
N MET A 6 -5.02 -13.98 9.65
CA MET A 6 -3.95 -13.05 10.00
C MET A 6 -3.18 -13.54 11.20
N ASP A 7 -1.87 -13.46 11.08
CA ASP A 7 -1.02 -13.74 12.24
C ASP A 7 -1.08 -12.53 13.17
N THR A 8 -1.79 -12.70 14.28
CA THR A 8 -1.93 -11.66 15.29
C THR A 8 -0.57 -11.14 15.75
N ARG A 9 0.41 -12.01 15.81
CA ARG A 9 1.76 -11.65 16.22
C ARG A 9 2.38 -10.66 15.25
N GLU A 10 2.18 -10.86 13.95
CA GLU A 10 2.69 -9.93 12.94
C GLU A 10 1.97 -8.58 13.00
N ILE A 11 0.69 -8.58 13.28
CA ILE A 11 -0.07 -7.34 13.44
C ILE A 11 0.46 -6.55 14.64
N LEU A 12 0.73 -7.22 15.74
CA LEU A 12 1.28 -6.57 16.93
C LEU A 12 2.68 -6.02 16.67
N LYS A 13 3.51 -6.76 15.93
CA LYS A 13 4.82 -6.27 15.53
C LYS A 13 4.70 -5.04 14.65
N LEU A 14 3.76 -5.06 13.73
CA LEU A 14 3.52 -3.91 12.84
C LEU A 14 3.12 -2.69 13.66
N LEU A 15 2.19 -2.85 14.56
CA LEU A 15 1.75 -1.74 15.41
C LEU A 15 2.92 -1.18 16.24
N TYR A 16 3.70 -2.07 16.83
CA TYR A 16 4.85 -1.67 17.63
C TYR A 16 5.87 -0.88 16.81
N GLN A 17 6.23 -1.40 15.64
CA GLN A 17 7.18 -0.73 14.77
C GLN A 17 6.65 0.62 14.26
N SER A 18 5.34 0.68 14.00
CA SER A 18 4.71 1.92 13.55
C SER A 18 4.75 2.99 14.63
N LEU A 19 4.46 2.61 15.87
CA LEU A 19 4.53 3.55 16.99
C LEU A 19 5.96 4.05 17.20
N ARG A 20 6.94 3.16 17.06
CA ARG A 20 8.35 3.57 17.15
C ARG A 20 8.72 4.52 16.02
N ALA A 21 8.23 4.25 14.81
CA ALA A 21 8.53 5.08 13.65
C ALA A 21 7.99 6.50 13.81
N LEU A 22 6.87 6.67 14.51
CA LEU A 22 6.31 7.98 14.78
C LEU A 22 7.26 8.90 15.58
N LYS A 23 8.21 8.31 16.27
CA LYS A 23 9.19 9.06 17.06
C LYS A 23 10.42 9.47 16.27
N VAL A 24 10.55 8.98 15.03
CA VAL A 24 11.71 9.28 14.19
C VAL A 24 11.45 10.59 13.45
N PRO A 25 12.27 11.64 13.68
CA PRO A 25 12.00 12.95 13.08
C PRO A 25 12.04 12.97 11.56
N SER A 26 12.81 12.08 10.94
CA SER A 26 12.95 12.03 9.48
C SER A 26 11.78 11.34 8.79
N LEU A 27 10.90 10.70 9.55
CA LEU A 27 9.72 10.03 9.00
C LEU A 27 8.47 10.84 9.31
N SER A 28 7.73 11.22 8.27
CA SER A 28 6.50 11.96 8.50
C SER A 28 5.43 11.02 9.05
N ARG A 29 4.52 11.58 9.84
CA ARG A 29 3.38 10.81 10.34
C ARG A 29 2.53 10.27 9.21
N GLU A 30 2.38 11.06 8.16
CA GLU A 30 1.60 10.65 7.01
C GLU A 30 2.20 9.42 6.35
N LEU A 31 3.51 9.39 6.17
CA LEU A 31 4.19 8.23 5.59
C LEU A 31 4.02 6.99 6.46
N VAL A 32 4.20 7.13 7.78
CA VAL A 32 4.02 6.02 8.71
C VAL A 32 2.61 5.46 8.61
N ARG A 33 1.62 6.34 8.54
CA ARG A 33 0.22 5.93 8.43
C ARG A 33 -0.04 5.12 7.17
N ARG A 34 0.45 5.61 6.01
CA ARG A 34 0.23 4.92 4.74
C ARG A 34 0.94 3.58 4.69
N ILE A 35 2.15 3.52 5.22
CA ILE A 35 2.89 2.26 5.29
C ILE A 35 2.14 1.27 6.18
N TYR A 36 1.66 1.71 7.33
CA TYR A 36 0.91 0.86 8.25
C TYR A 36 -0.34 0.29 7.58
N GLU A 37 -1.14 1.17 6.97
CA GLU A 37 -2.38 0.75 6.33
C GLU A 37 -2.12 -0.26 5.22
N PHE A 38 -1.14 0.01 4.38
CA PHE A 38 -0.86 -0.86 3.24
C PHE A 38 -0.26 -2.19 3.68
N LYS A 39 0.61 -2.16 4.67
CA LYS A 39 1.19 -3.40 5.21
C LYS A 39 0.13 -4.26 5.91
N LEU A 40 -0.81 -3.62 6.59
CA LEU A 40 -1.91 -4.34 7.22
C LEU A 40 -2.74 -5.09 6.18
N ILE A 41 -3.02 -4.43 5.05
CA ILE A 41 -3.72 -5.08 3.93
C ILE A 41 -2.92 -6.29 3.45
N ALA A 42 -1.61 -6.13 3.31
CA ALA A 42 -0.75 -7.20 2.82
C ALA A 42 -0.71 -8.39 3.80
N LEU A 43 -0.66 -8.11 5.10
CA LEU A 43 -0.67 -9.16 6.11
C LEU A 43 -1.98 -9.94 6.12
N ASN A 44 -3.06 -9.29 5.71
CA ASN A 44 -4.35 -9.95 5.57
C ASN A 44 -4.48 -10.74 4.26
N GLY A 45 -3.46 -10.73 3.42
CA GLY A 45 -3.50 -11.44 2.15
C GLY A 45 -4.27 -10.73 1.06
N GLU A 46 -4.55 -9.44 1.22
CA GLU A 46 -5.36 -8.68 0.29
C GLU A 46 -4.58 -7.59 -0.46
N ALA A 47 -3.26 -7.70 -0.47
CA ALA A 47 -2.44 -6.75 -1.22
C ALA A 47 -2.77 -6.80 -2.71
N PRO A 48 -2.73 -5.66 -3.41
CA PRO A 48 -2.91 -5.69 -4.85
C PRO A 48 -1.72 -6.36 -5.52
N ARG A 49 -1.92 -6.79 -6.75
CA ARG A 49 -0.86 -7.41 -7.56
C ARG A 49 0.03 -6.31 -8.12
N LEU A 50 1.23 -6.18 -7.56
CA LEU A 50 2.12 -5.06 -7.88
C LEU A 50 3.40 -5.49 -8.61
N PHE A 51 3.65 -6.79 -8.74
CA PHE A 51 4.92 -7.28 -9.26
C PHE A 51 4.86 -7.67 -10.72
N ALA A 52 3.68 -7.66 -11.31
CA ALA A 52 3.50 -7.95 -12.72
C ALA A 52 2.19 -7.31 -13.19
N CYS A 53 2.14 -6.98 -14.49
CA CYS A 53 0.91 -6.47 -15.09
C CYS A 53 -0.20 -7.52 -14.97
N ILE A 54 -1.36 -7.10 -14.50
CA ILE A 54 -2.48 -8.03 -14.28
C ILE A 54 -3.09 -8.52 -15.60
N ALA A 55 -2.79 -7.84 -16.71
CA ALA A 55 -3.33 -8.22 -18.02
C ALA A 55 -2.37 -9.10 -18.81
N CYS A 56 -1.06 -8.84 -18.81
CA CYS A 56 -0.12 -9.56 -19.67
C CYS A 56 1.04 -10.21 -18.90
N GLY A 57 1.18 -9.94 -17.62
CA GLY A 57 2.25 -10.54 -16.81
C GLY A 57 3.60 -9.86 -16.94
N ARG A 58 3.69 -8.76 -17.68
CA ARG A 58 4.94 -8.01 -17.82
C ARG A 58 5.39 -7.48 -16.46
N LYS A 59 6.70 -7.49 -16.21
CA LYS A 59 7.24 -7.10 -14.91
C LYS A 59 7.84 -5.70 -14.88
N ASP A 60 7.88 -5.02 -16.00
CA ASP A 60 8.40 -3.68 -16.09
C ASP A 60 7.34 -2.72 -16.67
N GLU A 61 7.63 -1.44 -16.63
CA GLU A 61 6.72 -0.38 -17.09
C GLU A 61 5.35 -0.43 -16.40
N LEU A 62 5.35 -0.70 -15.11
CA LEU A 62 4.14 -0.84 -14.31
C LEU A 62 3.78 0.53 -13.75
N PHE A 63 3.05 1.33 -14.52
CA PHE A 63 2.80 2.73 -14.21
C PHE A 63 1.33 3.10 -14.01
N TYR A 64 0.43 2.13 -14.08
CA TYR A 64 -1.01 2.41 -13.95
C TYR A 64 -1.64 1.51 -12.90
N PHE A 65 -2.12 2.13 -11.84
CA PHE A 65 -2.74 1.38 -10.74
C PHE A 65 -4.25 1.33 -10.94
N HIS A 66 -4.82 0.14 -10.81
CA HIS A 66 -6.26 -0.09 -10.95
C HIS A 66 -6.82 -0.61 -9.62
N PRO A 67 -7.38 0.26 -8.78
CA PRO A 67 -7.83 -0.18 -7.45
C PRO A 67 -8.96 -1.20 -7.48
N GLN A 68 -9.90 -1.10 -8.42
CA GLN A 68 -11.01 -2.03 -8.48
C GLN A 68 -10.56 -3.43 -8.89
N LYS A 69 -9.56 -3.52 -9.76
CA LYS A 69 -9.00 -4.81 -10.16
C LYS A 69 -7.88 -5.27 -9.25
N ALA A 70 -7.57 -4.47 -8.24
CA ALA A 70 -6.54 -4.78 -7.24
C ALA A 70 -5.22 -5.14 -7.89
N GLY A 71 -4.74 -4.29 -8.79
CA GLY A 71 -3.49 -4.58 -9.44
C GLY A 71 -2.97 -3.43 -10.28
N ILE A 72 -1.85 -3.70 -10.94
CA ILE A 72 -1.15 -2.70 -11.73
C ILE A 72 -1.12 -3.13 -13.19
N LEU A 73 -1.15 -2.15 -14.08
CA LEU A 73 -1.10 -2.38 -15.52
C LEU A 73 0.19 -1.78 -16.08
N CYS A 74 0.76 -2.46 -17.08
CA CYS A 74 1.84 -1.86 -17.82
C CYS A 74 1.28 -0.84 -18.81
N GLU A 75 2.15 0.03 -19.31
CA GLU A 75 1.74 1.09 -20.21
C GLU A 75 1.07 0.56 -21.46
N ALA A 76 1.64 -0.51 -22.03
CA ALA A 76 1.09 -1.09 -23.27
C ALA A 76 -0.34 -1.61 -23.06
N CYS A 77 -0.60 -2.30 -21.96
CA CYS A 77 -1.94 -2.82 -21.69
C CYS A 77 -2.94 -1.70 -21.39
N TYR A 78 -2.48 -0.67 -20.69
CA TYR A 78 -3.35 0.47 -20.43
C TYR A 78 -3.78 1.15 -21.73
N GLU A 79 -2.88 1.29 -22.69
CA GLU A 79 -3.17 1.93 -23.96
C GLU A 79 -4.00 1.06 -24.88
N LYS A 80 -3.75 -0.26 -24.90
CA LYS A 80 -4.43 -1.19 -25.80
C LYS A 80 -5.89 -1.39 -25.48
N GLU A 81 -6.24 -1.31 -24.23
CA GLU A 81 -7.59 -1.61 -23.78
C GLU A 81 -8.14 -0.47 -22.95
N PRO A 82 -8.57 0.63 -23.61
CA PRO A 82 -9.00 1.82 -22.88
C PRO A 82 -10.09 1.57 -21.86
N TYR A 83 -11.02 0.63 -22.17
CA TYR A 83 -12.08 0.35 -21.21
C TYR A 83 -11.57 -0.47 -20.03
N ASN A 84 -10.52 -1.25 -20.21
CA ASN A 84 -9.88 -1.98 -19.11
C ASN A 84 -9.02 -1.04 -18.26
N GLY A 85 -8.53 0.03 -18.88
CA GLY A 85 -7.83 1.07 -18.14
C GLY A 85 -8.75 2.04 -17.42
N ARG A 86 -10.06 1.93 -17.65
CA ARG A 86 -11.02 2.80 -16.97
C ARG A 86 -10.93 2.58 -15.46
N GLY A 87 -10.72 3.64 -14.72
CA GLY A 87 -10.52 3.57 -13.28
C GLY A 87 -9.06 3.39 -12.87
N ALA A 88 -8.18 3.13 -13.82
CA ALA A 88 -6.75 3.11 -13.55
C ALA A 88 -6.19 4.53 -13.66
N TYR A 89 -5.14 4.80 -12.89
CA TYR A 89 -4.49 6.09 -12.96
C TYR A 89 -2.98 5.92 -12.91
N HIS A 90 -2.30 6.90 -13.46
CA HIS A 90 -0.85 6.86 -13.57
C HIS A 90 -0.18 7.10 -12.21
N ILE A 91 0.84 6.28 -11.94
CA ILE A 91 1.74 6.51 -10.81
C ILE A 91 3.17 6.41 -11.33
N SER A 92 4.10 7.06 -10.64
CA SER A 92 5.50 7.00 -11.06
C SER A 92 6.11 5.64 -10.73
N GLY A 93 7.19 5.31 -11.42
CA GLY A 93 7.91 4.09 -11.13
C GLY A 93 8.42 4.04 -9.69
N SER A 94 8.77 5.20 -9.14
CA SER A 94 9.19 5.28 -7.74
C SER A 94 8.09 4.88 -6.80
N THR A 95 6.86 5.31 -7.06
CA THR A 95 5.72 4.94 -6.24
C THR A 95 5.43 3.44 -6.35
N THR A 96 5.47 2.90 -7.57
CA THR A 96 5.31 1.46 -7.76
C THR A 96 6.35 0.70 -6.95
N TYR A 97 7.60 1.11 -7.01
CA TYR A 97 8.67 0.47 -6.26
C TYR A 97 8.43 0.52 -4.76
N ILE A 98 8.00 1.66 -4.24
CA ILE A 98 7.73 1.81 -2.81
C ILE A 98 6.57 0.90 -2.38
N LEU A 99 5.51 0.83 -3.17
CA LEU A 99 4.40 -0.06 -2.86
C LEU A 99 4.85 -1.53 -2.83
N GLN A 100 5.67 -1.92 -3.81
CA GLN A 100 6.24 -3.26 -3.85
C GLN A 100 7.10 -3.53 -2.61
N ARG A 101 7.90 -2.55 -2.22
CA ARG A 101 8.78 -2.65 -1.06
C ARG A 101 7.98 -2.82 0.23
N ILE A 102 6.89 -2.08 0.39
CA ILE A 102 6.05 -2.20 1.59
C ILE A 102 5.49 -3.62 1.70
N VAL A 103 4.99 -4.15 0.58
CA VAL A 103 4.40 -5.49 0.59
C VAL A 103 5.45 -6.57 0.87
N ALA A 104 6.63 -6.43 0.25
CA ALA A 104 7.65 -7.47 0.31
C ALA A 104 8.53 -7.43 1.57
N SER A 105 8.66 -6.27 2.21
CA SER A 105 9.58 -6.13 3.34
C SER A 105 9.03 -6.76 4.61
N PRO A 106 9.89 -7.39 5.41
CA PRO A 106 9.49 -7.82 6.73
C PRO A 106 9.09 -6.61 7.59
N VAL A 107 8.20 -6.83 8.52
CA VAL A 107 7.74 -5.76 9.42
C VAL A 107 8.93 -5.06 10.11
N LYS A 108 9.93 -5.84 10.47
CA LYS A 108 11.10 -5.35 11.21
C LYS A 108 11.88 -4.27 10.46
N THR A 109 11.92 -4.33 9.13
CA THR A 109 12.69 -3.40 8.31
C THR A 109 11.81 -2.46 7.49
N LEU A 110 10.54 -2.40 7.82
CA LEU A 110 9.54 -1.69 7.04
C LEU A 110 9.77 -0.17 7.00
N TYR A 111 10.17 0.42 8.09
CA TYR A 111 10.32 1.87 8.21
C TYR A 111 11.77 2.31 8.06
N THR A 112 12.38 1.94 6.92
CA THR A 112 13.80 2.19 6.68
C THR A 112 14.05 3.13 5.51
N PHE A 113 13.01 3.81 5.01
CA PHE A 113 13.15 4.71 3.88
C PHE A 113 12.28 5.94 4.07
N SER A 114 12.59 6.97 3.32
CA SER A 114 11.73 8.14 3.20
C SER A 114 11.41 8.34 1.73
N VAL A 115 10.43 9.20 1.43
CA VAL A 115 9.98 9.41 0.05
C VAL A 115 9.92 10.90 -0.24
N SER A 116 9.97 11.24 -1.52
CA SER A 116 9.79 12.61 -1.96
C SER A 116 8.33 13.03 -1.77
N GLU A 117 8.09 14.33 -1.82
CA GLU A 117 6.74 14.86 -1.68
C GLU A 117 5.83 14.33 -2.79
N HIS A 118 6.34 14.23 -4.01
CA HIS A 118 5.58 13.70 -5.14
C HIS A 118 5.15 12.25 -4.89
N VAL A 119 6.08 11.42 -4.43
CA VAL A 119 5.77 10.02 -4.12
C VAL A 119 4.78 9.95 -2.96
N MET A 120 4.93 10.84 -1.98
CA MET A 120 4.00 10.86 -0.84
C MET A 120 2.57 11.17 -1.29
N GLN A 121 2.41 12.11 -2.22
CA GLN A 121 1.10 12.42 -2.76
C GLN A 121 0.49 11.22 -3.49
N GLU A 122 1.30 10.52 -4.28
CA GLU A 122 0.82 9.32 -4.98
C GLU A 122 0.50 8.20 -4.01
N LEU A 123 1.32 8.01 -2.97
CA LEU A 123 1.03 7.03 -1.93
C LEU A 123 -0.29 7.33 -1.22
N ASN A 124 -0.52 8.60 -0.89
CA ASN A 124 -1.78 8.98 -0.27
C ASN A 124 -2.96 8.60 -1.15
N LEU A 125 -2.87 8.89 -2.44
CA LEU A 125 -3.94 8.56 -3.38
C LEU A 125 -4.18 7.06 -3.47
N VAL A 126 -3.11 6.30 -3.70
CA VAL A 126 -3.22 4.85 -3.90
C VAL A 126 -3.67 4.14 -2.64
N VAL A 127 -2.98 4.39 -1.54
CA VAL A 127 -3.24 3.65 -0.31
C VAL A 127 -4.60 4.01 0.26
N LYS A 128 -4.92 5.29 0.30
CA LYS A 128 -6.21 5.71 0.84
C LYS A 128 -7.37 5.14 0.03
N ASP A 129 -7.28 5.25 -1.30
CA ASP A 129 -8.33 4.75 -2.17
C ASP A 129 -8.49 3.24 -2.06
N TYR A 130 -7.38 2.52 -2.09
CA TYR A 130 -7.41 1.07 -1.98
C TYR A 130 -7.90 0.61 -0.62
N PHE A 131 -7.44 1.26 0.43
CA PHE A 131 -7.83 0.93 1.80
C PHE A 131 -9.34 1.10 1.98
N GLU A 132 -9.88 2.21 1.51
CA GLU A 132 -11.31 2.48 1.63
C GLU A 132 -12.17 1.48 0.85
N LYS A 133 -11.67 1.01 -0.30
CA LYS A 133 -12.44 0.10 -1.16
C LYS A 133 -12.34 -1.35 -0.75
N HIS A 134 -11.22 -1.75 -0.15
CA HIS A 134 -10.96 -3.16 0.14
C HIS A 134 -10.92 -3.50 1.61
N ILE A 135 -10.87 -2.50 2.47
CA ILE A 135 -10.84 -2.70 3.90
C ILE A 135 -12.11 -2.14 4.50
N ASP A 136 -13.00 -3.03 4.78
CA ASP A 136 -14.19 -2.69 5.51
C ASP A 136 -13.86 -2.41 6.96
N LYS A 137 -14.87 -2.38 7.77
CA LYS A 137 -14.79 -2.16 9.21
C LYS A 137 -14.08 -3.28 9.94
N LYS A 138 -13.39 -4.17 9.19
CA LYS A 138 -12.74 -5.34 9.76
C LYS A 138 -11.43 -5.02 10.48
N PHE A 139 -10.83 -3.87 10.18
CA PHE A 139 -9.50 -3.56 10.69
C PHE A 139 -9.57 -2.53 11.81
N GLN A 140 -9.97 -2.99 12.97
CA GLN A 140 -10.01 -2.13 14.15
C GLN A 140 -8.61 -1.64 14.55
N SER A 141 -7.58 -2.43 14.28
CA SER A 141 -6.22 -2.00 14.57
C SER A 141 -5.78 -0.80 13.72
N ALA A 142 -6.31 -0.67 12.50
CA ALA A 142 -6.05 0.50 11.68
C ALA A 142 -6.74 1.73 12.28
N GLN A 143 -7.95 1.57 12.78
CA GLN A 143 -8.67 2.63 13.46
C GLN A 143 -7.91 3.08 14.71
N MET A 144 -7.34 2.14 15.44
CA MET A 144 -6.55 2.44 16.61
C MET A 144 -5.34 3.32 16.27
N LEU A 145 -4.64 3.00 15.20
CA LEU A 145 -3.50 3.81 14.78
C LEU A 145 -3.95 5.19 14.33
N ASP A 146 -5.08 5.27 13.61
CA ASP A 146 -5.66 6.56 13.23
C ASP A 146 -5.87 7.44 14.44
N ASP A 147 -6.47 6.90 15.49
CA ASP A 147 -6.73 7.63 16.71
C ASP A 147 -5.42 8.13 17.34
N LEU A 148 -4.39 7.29 17.30
CA LEU A 148 -3.08 7.67 17.84
C LEU A 148 -2.41 8.74 17.00
N LEU A 149 -2.60 8.74 15.70
CA LEU A 149 -2.00 9.71 14.80
C LEU A 149 -2.64 11.10 14.87
N LEU A 150 -3.82 11.20 15.45
CA LEU A 150 -4.51 12.48 15.61
C LEU A 150 -3.98 13.32 16.78
N PHE A 151 -3.11 12.76 17.58
CA PHE A 151 -2.55 13.49 18.72
C PHE A 151 -1.38 14.38 18.33
#